data_d2c1bdfeb698acfa67252c9eeb491836
#
_entry.id   d2c1bdfeb698acfa67252c9eeb491836
#
_cell.length_a   1.000
_cell.length_b   1.000
_cell.length_c   1.000
_cell.angle_alpha   90.00
_cell.angle_beta   90.00
_cell.angle_gamma   90.00
#
_symmetry.space_group_name_H-M   'P 1'
#
loop_
_entity.id
_entity.type
_entity.pdbx_description
1 polymer ?
#
loop_
_entity_poly.entity_id
_entity_poly.type
_entity_poly.pdbx_seq_one_letter_code
_entity_poly.pdbx_strand_id
1 'polypeptide(L)'
;MDRKANTLSGGESQRIRLATQIGSRLTGVMYVLDEPSIGLHQRDNSRLLSTLRELSDLGNTLIVVEHDEDTLRQADWLCDLGPGAGLEGGVVVANGPPEEVMKNDESVTGAYLSGKKTIAIPGKRKKPTKDKIKIKGAQHNNLQSVNCLLYTSPSPRDSSPS
;
A
#
# COMPACT_ATOMS: atom_id res chain seq x y z
N MET A 1 4.41 -26.91 1.55
CA MET A 1 5.65 -26.17 1.91
C MET A 1 5.56 -25.87 3.40
N ASP A 2 6.38 -26.56 4.21
CA ASP A 2 6.39 -26.36 5.66
C ASP A 2 7.42 -25.27 6.00
N ARG A 3 6.97 -24.01 6.06
CA ARG A 3 7.79 -22.90 6.56
C ARG A 3 7.53 -22.70 8.04
N LYS A 4 8.59 -22.64 8.83
CA LYS A 4 8.50 -22.32 10.27
C LYS A 4 7.98 -20.89 10.45
N ALA A 5 7.10 -20.67 11.43
CA ALA A 5 6.46 -19.38 11.69
C ALA A 5 7.47 -18.20 11.86
N ASN A 6 8.66 -18.48 12.39
CA ASN A 6 9.74 -17.51 12.56
C ASN A 6 10.43 -17.06 11.25
N THR A 7 10.09 -17.67 10.11
CA THR A 7 10.62 -17.31 8.78
C THR A 7 9.64 -16.44 7.98
N LEU A 8 8.47 -16.12 8.55
CA LEU A 8 7.46 -15.30 7.93
C LEU A 8 7.71 -13.81 8.22
N SER A 9 7.51 -12.97 7.23
CA SER A 9 7.43 -11.52 7.45
C SER A 9 6.18 -11.18 8.29
N GLY A 10 6.18 -10.01 8.94
CA GLY A 10 5.02 -9.55 9.72
C GLY A 10 3.73 -9.58 8.90
N GLY A 11 3.75 -9.09 7.66
CA GLY A 11 2.61 -9.11 6.76
C GLY A 11 2.16 -10.52 6.34
N GLU A 12 3.08 -11.47 6.11
CA GLU A 12 2.71 -12.88 5.85
C GLU A 12 2.01 -13.51 7.04
N SER A 13 2.52 -13.28 8.25
CA SER A 13 1.91 -13.79 9.49
C SER A 13 0.52 -13.22 9.70
N GLN A 14 0.32 -11.93 9.44
CA GLN A 14 -0.97 -11.25 9.57
C GLN A 14 -2.00 -11.81 8.58
N ARG A 15 -1.61 -12.04 7.32
CA ARG A 15 -2.48 -12.64 6.29
C ARG A 15 -2.87 -14.08 6.61
N ILE A 16 -1.96 -14.89 7.16
CA ILE A 16 -2.27 -16.24 7.60
C ILE A 16 -3.29 -16.21 8.75
N ARG A 17 -3.14 -15.30 9.72
CA ARG A 17 -4.13 -15.10 10.78
C ARG A 17 -5.49 -14.71 10.24
N LEU A 18 -5.56 -13.75 9.30
CA LEU A 18 -6.79 -13.34 8.62
C LEU A 18 -7.47 -14.54 7.96
N ALA A 19 -6.75 -15.32 7.15
CA ALA A 19 -7.29 -16.51 6.49
C ALA A 19 -7.82 -17.55 7.48
N THR A 20 -7.15 -17.72 8.61
CA THR A 20 -7.59 -18.64 9.68
C THR A 20 -8.87 -18.13 10.35
N GLN A 21 -8.99 -16.81 10.54
CA GLN A 21 -10.15 -16.20 11.19
C GLN A 21 -11.41 -16.24 10.32
N ILE A 22 -11.28 -16.10 9.00
CA ILE A 22 -12.39 -16.32 8.06
C ILE A 22 -12.91 -17.75 8.19
N GLY A 23 -12.01 -18.74 8.28
CA GLY A 23 -12.39 -20.14 8.48
C GLY A 23 -13.14 -20.40 9.80
N SER A 24 -12.93 -19.57 10.84
CA SER A 24 -13.60 -19.70 12.13
C SER A 24 -15.03 -19.13 12.16
N ARG A 25 -15.41 -18.31 11.17
CA ARG A 25 -16.72 -17.64 11.08
C ARG A 25 -17.13 -16.89 12.36
N LEU A 26 -16.17 -16.31 13.07
CA LEU A 26 -16.44 -15.49 14.24
C LEU A 26 -17.22 -14.23 13.81
N THR A 27 -18.20 -13.87 14.61
CA THR A 27 -19.05 -12.68 14.41
C THR A 27 -18.95 -11.76 15.62
N GLY A 28 -19.17 -10.44 15.43
CA GLY A 28 -19.12 -9.46 16.50
C GLY A 28 -17.71 -9.19 17.05
N VAL A 29 -16.69 -9.46 16.25
CA VAL A 29 -15.28 -9.22 16.59
C VAL A 29 -14.82 -7.91 15.97
N MET A 30 -13.96 -7.18 16.68
CA MET A 30 -13.26 -6.01 16.13
C MET A 30 -11.84 -6.42 15.73
N TYR A 31 -11.50 -6.22 14.47
CA TYR A 31 -10.17 -6.43 13.91
C TYR A 31 -9.48 -5.08 13.71
N VAL A 32 -8.25 -4.97 14.20
CA VAL A 32 -7.38 -3.82 13.95
C VAL A 32 -6.19 -4.29 13.12
N LEU A 33 -6.05 -3.76 11.93
CA LEU A 33 -5.05 -4.16 10.93
C LEU A 33 -4.18 -2.95 10.56
N ASP A 34 -2.88 -3.13 10.63
CA ASP A 34 -1.90 -2.11 10.30
C ASP A 34 -1.20 -2.50 9.00
N GLU A 35 -1.40 -1.68 7.96
CA GLU A 35 -0.84 -1.85 6.61
C GLU A 35 -0.91 -3.30 6.06
N PRO A 36 -2.08 -3.96 6.04
CA PRO A 36 -2.17 -5.37 5.64
C PRO A 36 -1.81 -5.61 4.17
N SER A 37 -1.83 -4.57 3.32
CA SER A 37 -1.45 -4.61 1.90
C SER A 37 0.06 -4.54 1.68
N ILE A 38 0.86 -4.20 2.72
CA ILE A 38 2.31 -3.98 2.56
C ILE A 38 3.02 -5.19 1.92
N GLY A 39 3.79 -4.92 0.88
CA GLY A 39 4.55 -5.95 0.15
C GLY A 39 3.70 -6.89 -0.70
N LEU A 40 2.41 -6.62 -0.89
CA LEU A 40 1.56 -7.36 -1.82
C LEU A 40 1.75 -6.84 -3.26
N HIS A 41 1.65 -7.76 -4.20
CA HIS A 41 1.45 -7.40 -5.60
C HIS A 41 -0.01 -6.96 -5.79
N GLN A 42 -0.26 -6.03 -6.72
CA GLN A 42 -1.61 -5.47 -6.99
C GLN A 42 -2.70 -6.55 -7.17
N ARG A 43 -2.36 -7.68 -7.81
CA ARG A 43 -3.28 -8.82 -7.96
C ARG A 43 -3.67 -9.46 -6.61
N ASP A 44 -2.74 -9.49 -5.66
CA ASP A 44 -2.99 -10.09 -4.35
C ASP A 44 -3.74 -9.12 -3.42
N ASN A 45 -3.62 -7.81 -3.67
CA ASN A 45 -4.38 -6.78 -2.97
C ASN A 45 -5.89 -6.95 -3.16
N SER A 46 -6.34 -7.23 -4.39
CA SER A 46 -7.76 -7.50 -4.65
C SER A 46 -8.31 -8.69 -3.85
N ARG A 47 -7.49 -9.73 -3.63
CA ARG A 47 -7.86 -10.86 -2.78
C ARG A 47 -7.93 -10.48 -1.31
N LEU A 48 -7.01 -9.65 -0.84
CA LEU A 48 -7.04 -9.14 0.53
C LEU A 48 -8.34 -8.35 0.75
N LEU A 49 -8.67 -7.44 -0.17
CA LEU A 49 -9.89 -6.62 -0.08
C LEU A 49 -11.16 -7.46 -0.04
N SER A 50 -11.29 -8.48 -0.92
CA SER A 50 -12.44 -9.40 -0.87
C SER A 50 -12.53 -10.13 0.47
N THR A 51 -11.39 -10.54 1.02
CA THR A 51 -11.28 -11.19 2.33
C THR A 51 -11.73 -10.28 3.47
N LEU A 52 -11.30 -9.02 3.46
CA LEU A 52 -11.71 -8.01 4.45
C LEU A 52 -13.21 -7.73 4.35
N ARG A 53 -13.73 -7.67 3.13
CA ARG A 53 -15.17 -7.47 2.91
C ARG A 53 -15.99 -8.63 3.44
N GLU A 54 -15.60 -9.88 3.16
CA GLU A 54 -16.24 -11.07 3.71
C GLU A 54 -16.27 -11.06 5.25
N LEU A 55 -15.17 -10.64 5.91
CA LEU A 55 -15.14 -10.49 7.36
C LEU A 55 -16.12 -9.42 7.87
N SER A 56 -16.22 -8.29 7.17
CA SER A 56 -17.18 -7.22 7.50
C SER A 56 -18.62 -7.72 7.35
N ASP A 57 -18.92 -8.40 6.25
CA ASP A 57 -20.26 -8.92 5.93
C ASP A 57 -20.73 -9.99 6.93
N LEU A 58 -19.82 -10.65 7.65
CA LEU A 58 -20.12 -11.52 8.78
C LEU A 58 -20.56 -10.78 10.05
N GLY A 59 -20.63 -9.44 10.03
CA GLY A 59 -21.02 -8.61 11.16
C GLY A 59 -19.85 -8.26 12.09
N ASN A 60 -18.62 -8.26 11.57
CA ASN A 60 -17.44 -7.80 12.29
C ASN A 60 -17.14 -6.32 12.00
N THR A 61 -16.40 -5.69 12.90
CA THR A 61 -15.88 -4.34 12.71
C THR A 61 -14.40 -4.42 12.31
N LEU A 62 -14.03 -3.75 11.22
CA LEU A 62 -12.63 -3.69 10.78
C LEU A 62 -12.13 -2.26 10.86
N ILE A 63 -11.02 -2.07 11.57
CA ILE A 63 -10.24 -0.83 11.56
C ILE A 63 -8.94 -1.14 10.82
N VAL A 64 -8.74 -0.46 9.70
CA VAL A 64 -7.59 -0.72 8.82
C VAL A 64 -6.80 0.57 8.63
N VAL A 65 -5.52 0.55 9.01
CA VAL A 65 -4.58 1.62 8.67
C VAL A 65 -4.00 1.29 7.31
N GLU A 66 -4.26 2.13 6.32
CA GLU A 66 -3.86 1.88 4.93
C GLU A 66 -3.55 3.16 4.17
N HIS A 67 -2.74 3.00 3.11
CA HIS A 67 -2.35 4.07 2.19
C HIS A 67 -2.67 3.71 0.73
N ASP A 68 -3.17 2.51 0.49
CA ASP A 68 -3.54 2.03 -0.84
C ASP A 68 -4.85 2.63 -1.30
N GLU A 69 -4.86 3.22 -2.49
CA GLU A 69 -6.02 3.93 -3.04
C GLU A 69 -7.24 3.02 -3.19
N ASP A 70 -7.05 1.77 -3.67
CA ASP A 70 -8.15 0.83 -3.88
C ASP A 70 -8.80 0.43 -2.54
N THR A 71 -8.01 0.29 -1.49
CA THR A 71 -8.49 0.01 -0.14
C THR A 71 -9.28 1.19 0.42
N LEU A 72 -8.76 2.41 0.30
CA LEU A 72 -9.43 3.61 0.79
C LEU A 72 -10.77 3.85 0.07
N ARG A 73 -10.84 3.60 -1.23
CA ARG A 73 -12.08 3.74 -2.02
C ARG A 73 -13.17 2.73 -1.64
N GLN A 74 -12.79 1.56 -1.15
CA GLN A 74 -13.72 0.49 -0.78
C GLN A 74 -14.11 0.52 0.70
N ALA A 75 -13.56 1.42 1.50
CA ALA A 75 -13.92 1.60 2.89
C ALA A 75 -15.37 2.13 3.00
N ASP A 76 -16.10 1.69 4.03
CA ASP A 76 -17.42 2.26 4.37
C ASP A 76 -17.26 3.64 5.02
N TRP A 77 -16.11 3.85 5.69
CA TRP A 77 -15.80 5.07 6.42
C TRP A 77 -14.32 5.36 6.42
N LEU A 78 -13.93 6.60 6.18
CA LEU A 78 -12.54 7.06 6.25
C LEU A 78 -12.38 8.07 7.40
N CYS A 79 -11.26 7.93 8.11
CA CYS A 79 -10.78 8.92 9.06
C CYS A 79 -9.38 9.38 8.59
N ASP A 80 -9.30 10.59 8.05
CA ASP A 80 -8.04 11.18 7.56
C ASP A 80 -7.37 11.98 8.67
N LEU A 81 -6.14 11.58 9.01
CA LEU A 81 -5.35 12.20 10.07
C LEU A 81 -4.23 13.05 9.45
N GLY A 82 -4.14 14.30 9.88
CA GLY A 82 -3.16 15.25 9.36
C GLY A 82 -3.01 16.49 10.24
N PRO A 83 -2.63 17.65 9.62
CA PRO A 83 -2.23 17.82 8.21
C PRO A 83 -0.83 17.28 7.90
N GLY A 84 0.04 17.17 8.89
CA GLY A 84 1.42 16.70 8.77
C GLY A 84 1.66 15.38 9.48
N ALA A 85 2.93 15.11 9.80
CA ALA A 85 3.37 13.93 10.54
C ALA A 85 4.06 14.34 11.87
N GLY A 86 4.15 13.42 12.82
CA GLY A 86 4.79 13.68 14.11
C GLY A 86 4.02 14.73 14.93
N LEU A 87 4.72 15.75 15.39
CA LEU A 87 4.16 16.82 16.27
C LEU A 87 3.11 17.69 15.53
N GLU A 88 3.14 17.74 14.22
CA GLU A 88 2.19 18.51 13.40
C GLU A 88 1.04 17.64 12.84
N GLY A 89 0.98 16.37 13.26
CA GLY A 89 -0.03 15.41 12.84
C GLY A 89 -1.04 15.08 13.93
N GLY A 90 -1.84 14.03 13.66
CA GLY A 90 -2.77 13.46 14.64
C GLY A 90 -4.08 14.22 14.82
N VAL A 91 -4.36 15.24 14.00
CA VAL A 91 -5.66 15.93 13.96
C VAL A 91 -6.54 15.23 12.93
N VAL A 92 -7.83 15.04 13.26
CA VAL A 92 -8.82 14.56 12.29
C VAL A 92 -9.13 15.68 11.32
N VAL A 93 -8.64 15.57 10.09
CA VAL A 93 -8.84 16.54 9.00
C VAL A 93 -10.16 16.29 8.29
N ALA A 94 -10.47 15.02 8.04
CA ALA A 94 -11.73 14.61 7.44
C ALA A 94 -12.19 13.28 8.04
N ASN A 95 -13.51 13.12 8.16
CA ASN A 95 -14.12 11.92 8.73
C ASN A 95 -15.51 11.71 8.12
N GLY A 96 -15.69 10.60 7.40
CA GLY A 96 -16.92 10.30 6.69
C GLY A 96 -16.75 9.22 5.62
N PRO A 97 -17.82 8.92 4.86
CA PRO A 97 -17.70 8.08 3.67
C PRO A 97 -16.66 8.64 2.69
N PRO A 98 -16.03 7.79 1.85
CA PRO A 98 -15.00 8.23 0.90
C PRO A 98 -15.42 9.43 0.04
N GLU A 99 -16.68 9.48 -0.40
CA GLU A 99 -17.21 10.56 -1.24
C GLU A 99 -17.27 11.92 -0.52
N GLU A 100 -17.44 11.93 0.81
CA GLU A 100 -17.41 13.15 1.61
C GLU A 100 -15.96 13.60 1.86
N VAL A 101 -15.07 12.66 2.16
CA VAL A 101 -13.64 12.96 2.32
C VAL A 101 -13.06 13.53 1.02
N MET A 102 -13.45 13.01 -0.15
CA MET A 102 -13.04 13.52 -1.46
C MET A 102 -13.49 14.96 -1.74
N LYS A 103 -14.55 15.43 -1.08
CA LYS A 103 -15.04 16.82 -1.22
C LYS A 103 -14.36 17.79 -0.27
N ASN A 104 -13.72 17.29 0.78
CA ASN A 104 -13.05 18.14 1.76
C ASN A 104 -11.74 18.70 1.20
N ASP A 105 -11.67 20.02 1.06
CA ASP A 105 -10.51 20.70 0.48
C ASP A 105 -9.28 20.70 1.40
N GLU A 106 -9.45 20.47 2.71
CA GLU A 106 -8.36 20.34 3.67
C GLU A 106 -7.71 18.94 3.64
N SER A 107 -8.45 17.93 3.14
CA SER A 107 -7.95 16.56 3.05
C SER A 107 -7.02 16.37 1.86
N VAL A 108 -5.74 16.12 2.16
CA VAL A 108 -4.75 15.73 1.13
C VAL A 108 -5.12 14.37 0.54
N THR A 109 -5.54 13.43 1.35
CA THR A 109 -6.04 12.11 0.93
C THR A 109 -7.24 12.25 -0.01
N GLY A 110 -8.22 13.07 0.38
CA GLY A 110 -9.39 13.38 -0.45
C GLY A 110 -9.02 14.03 -1.79
N ALA A 111 -8.03 14.92 -1.80
CA ALA A 111 -7.55 15.57 -3.01
C ALA A 111 -6.93 14.58 -4.00
N TYR A 112 -6.19 13.56 -3.53
CA TYR A 112 -5.67 12.48 -4.37
C TYR A 112 -6.77 11.52 -4.82
N LEU A 113 -7.63 11.07 -3.93
CA LEU A 113 -8.75 10.19 -4.26
C LEU A 113 -9.72 10.82 -5.28
N SER A 114 -9.97 12.12 -5.20
CA SER A 114 -10.83 12.83 -6.16
C SER A 114 -10.14 13.16 -7.49
N GLY A 115 -8.82 12.94 -7.60
CA GLY A 115 -8.03 13.33 -8.77
C GLY A 115 -7.73 14.84 -8.87
N LYS A 116 -8.14 15.66 -7.88
CA LYS A 116 -7.74 17.09 -7.80
C LYS A 116 -6.22 17.25 -7.70
N LYS A 117 -5.55 16.32 -7.01
CA LYS A 117 -4.09 16.18 -6.97
C LYS A 117 -3.67 14.88 -7.67
N THR A 118 -2.62 14.97 -8.48
CA THR A 118 -2.01 13.81 -9.14
C THR A 118 -0.50 13.95 -9.14
N ILE A 119 0.19 12.81 -9.08
CA ILE A 119 1.64 12.80 -9.30
C ILE A 119 1.87 12.88 -10.80
N ALA A 120 2.40 14.03 -11.26
CA ALA A 120 2.61 14.26 -12.68
C ALA A 120 3.62 13.27 -13.26
N ILE A 121 3.21 12.55 -14.29
CA ILE A 121 4.12 11.74 -15.10
C ILE A 121 4.87 12.69 -16.04
N PRO A 122 6.21 12.80 -15.95
CA PRO A 122 6.96 13.70 -16.80
C PRO A 122 6.79 13.33 -18.28
N GLY A 123 6.37 14.28 -19.11
CA GLY A 123 6.15 14.08 -20.55
C GLY A 123 7.44 13.72 -21.32
N LYS A 124 8.60 14.06 -20.77
CA LYS A 124 9.91 13.66 -21.29
C LYS A 124 10.65 12.86 -20.24
N ARG A 125 10.88 11.59 -20.49
CA ARG A 125 11.75 10.76 -19.65
C ARG A 125 13.20 11.18 -19.84
N LYS A 126 13.97 11.22 -18.74
CA LYS A 126 15.43 11.44 -18.82
C LYS A 126 16.05 10.37 -19.71
N LYS A 127 16.90 10.79 -20.64
CA LYS A 127 17.68 9.84 -21.45
C LYS A 127 18.66 9.09 -20.55
N PRO A 128 18.89 7.79 -20.79
CA PRO A 128 19.89 7.03 -20.04
C PRO A 128 21.27 7.69 -20.18
N THR A 129 22.00 7.78 -19.08
CA THR A 129 23.39 8.23 -19.06
C THR A 129 24.31 7.16 -19.69
N LYS A 130 25.58 7.54 -19.94
CA LYS A 130 26.59 6.57 -20.41
C LYS A 130 26.91 5.50 -19.36
N ASP A 131 26.75 5.84 -18.08
CA ASP A 131 26.98 4.92 -16.97
C ASP A 131 25.79 3.98 -16.83
N LYS A 132 26.09 2.68 -16.86
CA LYS A 132 25.08 1.63 -16.81
C LYS A 132 25.63 0.38 -16.16
N ILE A 133 24.80 -0.29 -15.40
CA ILE A 133 25.08 -1.62 -14.86
C ILE A 133 24.46 -2.64 -15.80
N LYS A 134 25.27 -3.53 -16.32
CA LYS A 134 24.84 -4.61 -17.21
C LYS A 134 24.87 -5.94 -16.48
N ILE A 135 23.72 -6.54 -16.31
CA ILE A 135 23.57 -7.88 -15.76
C ILE A 135 23.37 -8.83 -16.92
N LYS A 136 24.15 -9.91 -16.96
CA LYS A 136 24.05 -10.96 -18.00
C LYS A 136 23.88 -12.33 -17.35
N GLY A 137 22.89 -13.09 -17.85
CA GLY A 137 22.72 -14.49 -17.49
C GLY A 137 22.45 -14.74 -16.01
N ALA A 138 21.76 -13.83 -15.31
CA ALA A 138 21.46 -14.00 -13.89
C ALA A 138 20.57 -15.23 -13.68
N GLN A 139 21.03 -16.17 -12.83
CA GLN A 139 20.34 -17.45 -12.55
C GLN A 139 20.14 -17.70 -11.06
N HIS A 140 20.33 -16.67 -10.20
CA HIS A 140 20.16 -16.84 -8.77
C HIS A 140 18.68 -16.90 -8.39
N ASN A 141 18.32 -17.70 -7.39
CA ASN A 141 16.94 -17.98 -6.95
C ASN A 141 16.05 -18.47 -8.12
N ASN A 142 14.99 -17.74 -8.45
CA ASN A 142 14.04 -18.07 -9.52
C ASN A 142 14.35 -17.38 -10.87
N LEU A 143 15.52 -16.76 -11.00
CA LEU A 143 15.89 -16.08 -12.23
C LEU A 143 16.34 -17.09 -13.31
N GLN A 144 15.81 -16.95 -14.52
CA GLN A 144 16.09 -17.82 -15.66
C GLN A 144 16.90 -17.07 -16.71
N SER A 145 18.24 -17.00 -16.50
CA SER A 145 19.17 -16.35 -17.43
C SER A 145 18.80 -14.93 -17.83
N VAL A 146 18.38 -14.12 -16.84
CA VAL A 146 17.90 -12.77 -17.06
C VAL A 146 19.03 -11.86 -17.51
N ASN A 147 18.80 -11.15 -18.61
CA ASN A 147 19.66 -10.07 -19.08
C ASN A 147 18.97 -8.73 -18.81
N CYS A 148 19.62 -7.86 -18.08
CA CYS A 148 19.09 -6.56 -17.71
C CYS A 148 20.12 -5.46 -17.88
N LEU A 149 19.65 -4.27 -18.20
CA LEU A 149 20.44 -3.05 -18.28
C LEU A 149 19.82 -2.03 -17.32
N LEU A 150 20.54 -1.72 -16.25
CA LEU A 150 20.13 -0.70 -15.29
C LEU A 150 20.83 0.62 -15.66
N TYR A 151 20.04 1.65 -15.86
CA TYR A 151 20.52 3.00 -16.10
C TYR A 151 20.60 3.71 -14.75
N THR A 152 21.75 4.28 -14.43
CA THR A 152 21.88 5.12 -13.26
C THR A 152 21.04 6.39 -13.49
N SER A 153 20.00 6.56 -12.71
CA SER A 153 19.38 7.87 -12.52
C SER A 153 20.21 8.60 -11.47
N PRO A 154 20.58 9.89 -11.66
CA PRO A 154 21.23 10.63 -10.59
C PRO A 154 20.34 10.59 -9.36
N SER A 155 20.93 10.17 -8.23
CA SER A 155 20.25 10.19 -6.94
C SER A 155 19.84 11.65 -6.63
N PRO A 156 18.72 11.87 -5.92
CA PRO A 156 18.40 13.20 -5.41
C PRO A 156 19.54 13.84 -4.58
N ARG A 157 20.44 13.01 -4.01
CA ARG A 157 21.63 13.48 -3.29
C ARG A 157 22.72 14.03 -4.22
N ASP A 158 22.73 13.62 -5.48
CA ASP A 158 23.74 14.04 -6.47
C ASP A 158 23.32 15.34 -7.18
N SER A 159 22.14 15.88 -6.89
CA SER A 159 21.62 17.11 -7.46
C SER A 159 21.79 18.34 -6.56
N SER A 160 22.53 18.26 -5.46
CA SER A 160 22.88 19.43 -4.65
C SER A 160 23.89 20.26 -5.42
N PRO A 161 23.61 21.51 -5.76
CA PRO A 161 24.62 22.38 -6.32
C PRO A 161 25.69 22.61 -5.26
N SER A 162 26.94 22.39 -5.63
CA SER A 162 28.14 22.76 -4.90
C SER A 162 28.23 24.27 -4.72
#